data_0912da9e707a223b1c9165129486edd2
#
_entry.id   0912da9e707a223b1c9165129486edd2
#
_cell.length_a   1.000
_cell.length_b   1.000
_cell.length_c   1.000
_cell.angle_alpha   90.00
_cell.angle_beta   90.00
_cell.angle_gamma   90.00
#
_symmetry.space_group_name_H-M   'P 1'
#
loop_
_entity.id
_entity.type
_entity.pdbx_description
1 polymer ?
#
loop_
_entity_poly.entity_id
_entity_poly.type
_entity_poly.pdbx_seq_one_letter_code
_entity_poly.pdbx_strand_id
1 'polypeptide(L)'
;MAEGFLEEMTKTLAPGSITVGSAGVGAFDGQPPSQYSVIAMKEEGIDISGQRSRQLTPELIREATHIFGMATSHRQAIQALFPEAIEKTFVLREFIVDDELDLDVPDPIGMDLDAYERTRNLIKEAMPSVWNFVIGQPGDDLIPEDHEPAS
;
A
#
# COMPACT_ATOMS: atom_id res chain seq x y z
N MET A 1 -0.40 -1.60 7.77
CA MET A 1 -1.77 -1.09 7.62
C MET A 1 -2.25 -1.15 6.17
N ALA A 2 -1.47 -0.68 5.23
CA ALA A 2 -1.90 -0.70 3.83
C ALA A 2 -2.19 -2.10 3.31
N GLU A 3 -1.36 -3.07 3.66
CA GLU A 3 -1.58 -4.46 3.28
C GLU A 3 -2.93 -4.95 3.80
N GLY A 4 -3.27 -4.61 5.04
CA GLY A 4 -4.53 -5.01 5.63
C GLY A 4 -5.74 -4.46 4.89
N PHE A 5 -5.70 -3.19 4.51
CA PHE A 5 -6.80 -2.59 3.76
C PHE A 5 -6.95 -3.27 2.39
N LEU A 6 -5.85 -3.49 1.71
CA LEU A 6 -5.92 -4.03 0.35
C LEU A 6 -6.33 -5.51 0.37
N GLU A 7 -5.88 -6.25 1.38
CA GLU A 7 -6.33 -7.63 1.54
C GLU A 7 -7.83 -7.70 1.78
N GLU A 8 -8.35 -6.79 2.61
CA GLU A 8 -9.77 -6.79 2.91
C GLU A 8 -10.58 -6.44 1.66
N MET A 9 -10.13 -5.47 0.88
CA MET A 9 -10.79 -5.11 -0.37
C MET A 9 -10.78 -6.29 -1.34
N THR A 10 -9.66 -6.99 -1.42
CA THR A 10 -9.55 -8.14 -2.32
C THR A 10 -10.54 -9.24 -1.92
N LYS A 11 -10.62 -9.53 -0.62
CA LYS A 11 -11.54 -10.56 -0.13
C LYS A 11 -12.99 -10.20 -0.42
N THR A 12 -13.33 -8.93 -0.32
CA THR A 12 -14.71 -8.48 -0.48
C THR A 12 -15.09 -8.28 -1.93
N LEU A 13 -14.20 -7.71 -2.72
CA LEU A 13 -14.55 -7.26 -4.07
C LEU A 13 -14.11 -8.22 -5.17
N ALA A 14 -13.01 -8.95 -4.97
CA ALA A 14 -12.47 -9.83 -6.01
C ALA A 14 -11.70 -10.99 -5.38
N PRO A 15 -12.38 -11.90 -4.67
CA PRO A 15 -11.69 -12.97 -3.96
C PRO A 15 -10.81 -13.81 -4.89
N GLY A 16 -9.59 -14.04 -4.48
CA GLY A 16 -8.67 -14.90 -5.20
C GLY A 16 -8.00 -14.30 -6.42
N SER A 17 -8.31 -13.04 -6.75
CA SER A 17 -7.78 -12.44 -7.97
C SER A 17 -6.46 -11.70 -7.77
N ILE A 18 -6.16 -11.29 -6.54
CA ILE A 18 -4.99 -10.48 -6.25
C ILE A 18 -4.29 -11.02 -5.01
N THR A 19 -2.98 -11.10 -5.08
CA THR A 19 -2.15 -11.45 -3.92
C THR A 19 -1.50 -10.18 -3.40
N VAL A 20 -1.63 -9.93 -2.10
CA VAL A 20 -1.15 -8.71 -1.47
C VAL A 20 -0.07 -9.07 -0.46
N GLY A 21 0.96 -8.26 -0.40
CA GLY A 21 2.01 -8.42 0.61
C GLY A 21 2.67 -7.11 0.89
N SER A 22 3.49 -7.07 1.94
CA SER A 22 4.29 -5.90 2.26
C SER A 22 5.69 -6.32 2.64
N ALA A 23 6.63 -5.41 2.50
CA ALA A 23 8.03 -5.66 2.85
C ALA A 23 8.70 -4.32 3.12
N GLY A 24 9.85 -4.34 3.76
CA GLY A 24 10.59 -3.11 4.06
C GLY A 24 12.05 -3.24 3.71
N VAL A 25 12.64 -2.15 3.25
CA VAL A 25 14.08 -2.06 3.04
C VAL A 25 14.71 -2.02 4.42
N GLY A 26 15.55 -2.96 4.74
CA GLY A 26 16.17 -3.01 6.06
C GLY A 26 15.29 -3.56 7.17
N ALA A 27 14.14 -4.12 6.84
CA ALA A 27 13.29 -4.72 7.85
C ALA A 27 13.87 -6.06 8.29
N PHE A 28 13.53 -6.47 9.52
CA PHE A 28 13.84 -7.81 9.98
C PHE A 28 12.63 -8.71 9.71
N ASP A 29 12.88 -9.96 9.35
CA ASP A 29 11.79 -10.90 9.09
C ASP A 29 11.10 -11.30 10.40
N GLY A 30 9.80 -11.51 10.31
CA GLY A 30 9.05 -12.15 11.38
C GLY A 30 8.59 -11.27 12.53
N GLN A 31 8.76 -9.96 12.43
CA GLN A 31 8.32 -9.07 13.50
C GLN A 31 6.82 -8.81 13.38
N PRO A 32 6.08 -8.82 14.50
CA PRO A 32 4.66 -8.50 14.46
C PRO A 32 4.45 -7.00 14.23
N PRO A 33 3.25 -6.58 13.82
CA PRO A 33 2.97 -5.15 13.71
C PRO A 33 2.95 -4.52 15.11
N SER A 34 3.15 -3.21 15.16
CA SER A 34 3.12 -2.49 16.43
C SER A 34 1.71 -2.58 17.02
N GLN A 35 1.65 -2.48 18.36
CA GLN A 35 0.38 -2.57 19.06
C GLN A 35 -0.59 -1.48 18.60
N TYR A 36 -0.10 -0.27 18.39
CA TYR A 36 -0.96 0.82 17.94
C TYR A 36 -1.47 0.63 16.51
N SER A 37 -0.68 0.00 15.64
CA SER A 37 -1.18 -0.32 14.29
C SER A 37 -2.30 -1.35 14.38
N VAL A 38 -2.18 -2.34 15.25
CA VAL A 38 -3.22 -3.35 15.43
C VAL A 38 -4.50 -2.70 15.94
N ILE A 39 -4.38 -1.80 16.92
CA ILE A 39 -5.53 -1.09 17.48
C ILE A 39 -6.19 -0.21 16.41
N ALA A 40 -5.40 0.57 15.71
CA ALA A 40 -5.93 1.48 14.70
C ALA A 40 -6.67 0.73 13.59
N MET A 41 -6.14 -0.40 13.15
CA MET A 41 -6.79 -1.18 12.10
C MET A 41 -8.02 -1.92 12.63
N LYS A 42 -8.02 -2.32 13.89
CA LYS A 42 -9.18 -2.97 14.47
C LYS A 42 -10.37 -2.02 14.53
N GLU A 43 -10.12 -0.73 14.69
CA GLU A 43 -11.18 0.27 14.64
C GLU A 43 -11.86 0.30 13.27
N GLU A 44 -11.20 -0.20 12.22
CA GLU A 44 -11.77 -0.31 10.89
C GLU A 44 -12.32 -1.72 10.62
N GLY A 45 -12.35 -2.57 11.63
CA GLY A 45 -12.83 -3.94 11.50
C GLY A 45 -11.81 -4.87 10.86
N ILE A 46 -10.54 -4.49 10.82
CA ILE A 46 -9.50 -5.28 10.16
C ILE A 46 -8.47 -5.73 11.20
N ASP A 47 -8.24 -7.04 11.28
CA ASP A 47 -7.27 -7.62 12.20
C ASP A 47 -5.97 -7.87 11.46
N ILE A 48 -4.92 -7.12 11.81
CA ILE A 48 -3.60 -7.31 11.22
C ILE A 48 -2.62 -7.98 12.19
N SER A 49 -3.10 -8.50 13.31
CA SER A 49 -2.22 -9.07 14.34
C SER A 49 -1.40 -10.25 13.83
N GLY A 50 -1.86 -10.93 12.81
CA GLY A 50 -1.13 -12.04 12.22
C GLY A 50 -0.09 -11.67 11.18
N GLN A 51 -0.02 -10.41 10.80
CA GLN A 51 0.98 -9.99 9.81
C GLN A 51 2.38 -10.05 10.40
N ARG A 52 3.36 -10.32 9.55
CA ARG A 52 4.76 -10.36 9.97
C ARG A 52 5.60 -9.59 8.97
N SER A 53 6.60 -8.86 9.46
CA SER A 53 7.47 -8.09 8.60
C SER A 53 8.34 -9.01 7.75
N ARG A 54 8.73 -8.53 6.60
CA ARG A 54 9.69 -9.19 5.72
C ARG A 54 10.62 -8.16 5.12
N GLN A 55 11.84 -8.59 4.92
CA GLN A 55 12.81 -7.76 4.21
C GLN A 55 12.49 -7.80 2.72
N LEU A 56 12.65 -6.66 2.06
CA LEU A 56 12.48 -6.60 0.61
C LEU A 56 13.60 -7.37 -0.07
N THR A 57 13.25 -8.24 -1.02
CA THR A 57 14.21 -9.07 -1.75
C THR A 57 14.01 -8.89 -3.23
N PRO A 58 15.05 -9.22 -4.04
CA PRO A 58 14.88 -9.19 -5.49
C PRO A 58 13.74 -10.08 -6.00
N GLU A 59 13.51 -11.21 -5.33
CA GLU A 59 12.42 -12.10 -5.72
C GLU A 59 11.07 -11.46 -5.54
N LEU A 60 10.86 -10.77 -4.41
CA LEU A 60 9.60 -10.07 -4.18
C LEU A 60 9.38 -8.99 -5.24
N ILE A 61 10.45 -8.29 -5.61
CA ILE A 61 10.38 -7.26 -6.63
C ILE A 61 9.99 -7.87 -7.98
N ARG A 62 10.60 -8.99 -8.34
CA ARG A 62 10.30 -9.61 -9.64
C ARG A 62 8.88 -10.14 -9.71
N GLU A 63 8.38 -10.68 -8.60
CA GLU A 63 7.05 -11.29 -8.59
C GLU A 63 5.93 -10.26 -8.53
N ALA A 64 6.20 -9.07 -8.06
CA ALA A 64 5.16 -8.05 -7.92
C ALA A 64 4.79 -7.47 -9.27
N THR A 65 3.50 -7.27 -9.49
CA THR A 65 3.03 -6.55 -10.67
C THR A 65 2.96 -5.05 -10.39
N HIS A 66 2.68 -4.67 -9.15
CA HIS A 66 2.60 -3.28 -8.72
C HIS A 66 3.29 -3.16 -7.37
N ILE A 67 4.09 -2.14 -7.19
CA ILE A 67 4.81 -1.87 -5.95
C ILE A 67 4.45 -0.46 -5.50
N PHE A 68 3.99 -0.32 -4.25
CA PHE A 68 3.59 0.97 -3.72
C PHE A 68 4.44 1.34 -2.53
N GLY A 69 5.09 2.50 -2.61
CA GLY A 69 5.79 3.08 -1.46
C GLY A 69 4.86 4.02 -0.72
N MET A 70 5.07 4.16 0.57
CA MET A 70 4.26 5.07 1.38
C MET A 70 4.71 6.51 1.19
N ALA A 71 5.92 6.74 0.72
CA ALA A 71 6.49 8.06 0.53
C ALA A 71 7.34 8.09 -0.73
N THR A 72 7.58 9.29 -1.25
CA THR A 72 8.43 9.45 -2.43
C THR A 72 9.84 8.93 -2.18
N SER A 73 10.34 9.03 -0.94
CA SER A 73 11.65 8.49 -0.60
C SER A 73 11.70 6.97 -0.74
N HIS A 74 10.60 6.28 -0.46
CA HIS A 74 10.54 4.82 -0.64
C HIS A 74 10.64 4.45 -2.11
N ARG A 75 9.95 5.19 -2.96
CA ARG A 75 10.01 4.96 -4.40
C ARG A 75 11.42 5.20 -4.91
N GLN A 76 12.07 6.27 -4.43
CA GLN A 76 13.44 6.58 -4.82
C GLN A 76 14.40 5.48 -4.40
N ALA A 77 14.24 4.93 -3.19
CA ALA A 77 15.08 3.85 -2.70
C ALA A 77 14.93 2.59 -3.55
N ILE A 78 13.70 2.26 -3.92
CA ILE A 78 13.44 1.10 -4.77
C ILE A 78 14.06 1.30 -6.15
N GLN A 79 13.93 2.50 -6.72
CA GLN A 79 14.52 2.79 -8.02
C GLN A 79 16.04 2.68 -7.99
N ALA A 80 16.67 3.08 -6.89
CA ALA A 80 18.12 2.99 -6.75
C ALA A 80 18.58 1.56 -6.60
N LEU A 81 17.84 0.74 -5.84
CA LEU A 81 18.22 -0.65 -5.58
C LEU A 81 17.80 -1.60 -6.70
N PHE A 82 16.68 -1.32 -7.34
CA PHE A 82 16.10 -2.20 -8.35
C PHE A 82 15.62 -1.36 -9.54
N PRO A 83 16.57 -0.86 -10.37
CA PRO A 83 16.19 0.03 -11.49
C PRO A 83 15.18 -0.62 -12.44
N GLU A 84 15.20 -1.93 -12.54
CA GLU A 84 14.28 -2.64 -13.42
C GLU A 84 12.82 -2.54 -12.96
N ALA A 85 12.58 -2.13 -11.72
CA ALA A 85 11.23 -2.03 -11.17
C ALA A 85 10.61 -0.64 -11.32
N ILE A 86 11.29 0.28 -11.97
CA ILE A 86 10.87 1.67 -11.98
C ILE A 86 9.47 1.85 -12.58
N GLU A 87 9.14 1.08 -13.61
CA GLU A 87 7.86 1.22 -14.30
C GLU A 87 6.67 0.68 -13.53
N LYS A 88 6.91 -0.10 -12.50
CA LYS A 88 5.84 -0.67 -11.71
C LYS A 88 5.86 -0.21 -10.26
N THR A 89 6.64 0.83 -9.95
CA THR A 89 6.77 1.37 -8.59
C THR A 89 6.10 2.73 -8.51
N PHE A 90 5.21 2.87 -7.57
CA PHE A 90 4.37 4.05 -7.40
C PHE A 90 4.38 4.51 -5.95
N VAL A 91 3.88 5.72 -5.71
CA VAL A 91 3.61 6.20 -4.35
C VAL A 91 2.13 5.99 -4.09
N LEU A 92 1.78 5.48 -2.94
CA LEU A 92 0.41 5.05 -2.64
C LEU A 92 -0.62 6.15 -2.90
N ARG A 93 -0.32 7.37 -2.50
CA ARG A 93 -1.28 8.47 -2.59
C ARG A 93 -1.23 9.22 -3.92
N GLU A 94 -0.39 8.81 -4.87
CA GLU A 94 -0.26 9.58 -6.12
C GLU A 94 -1.49 9.48 -7.02
N PHE A 95 -2.38 8.52 -6.75
CA PHE A 95 -3.57 8.31 -7.57
C PHE A 95 -4.77 9.14 -7.11
N ILE A 96 -4.64 9.86 -6.01
CA ILE A 96 -5.68 10.77 -5.55
C ILE A 96 -5.53 12.07 -6.35
N VAL A 97 -6.63 12.51 -6.95
CA VAL A 97 -6.58 13.70 -7.79
C VAL A 97 -6.74 14.94 -6.93
N ASP A 98 -5.64 15.56 -6.55
CA ASP A 98 -5.63 16.77 -5.73
C ASP A 98 -4.25 17.41 -5.86
N ASP A 99 -4.18 18.57 -6.49
CA ASP A 99 -2.90 19.22 -6.76
C ASP A 99 -2.16 19.65 -5.52
N GLU A 100 -2.85 19.84 -4.42
CA GLU A 100 -2.20 20.27 -3.18
C GLU A 100 -1.94 19.12 -2.22
N LEU A 101 -2.15 17.90 -2.66
CA LEU A 101 -2.05 16.75 -1.80
C LEU A 101 -0.60 16.42 -1.48
N ASP A 102 -0.34 16.15 -0.23
CA ASP A 102 0.94 15.59 0.17
C ASP A 102 0.94 14.12 -0.18
N LEU A 103 1.89 13.70 -0.99
CA LEU A 103 1.97 12.31 -1.43
C LEU A 103 2.51 11.36 -0.37
N ASP A 104 3.15 11.89 0.65
CA ASP A 104 3.81 11.05 1.64
C ASP A 104 2.88 10.66 2.77
N VAL A 105 2.95 9.39 3.16
CA VAL A 105 2.31 8.91 4.37
C VAL A 105 3.42 8.84 5.43
N PRO A 106 3.31 9.61 6.51
CA PRO A 106 4.35 9.59 7.52
C PRO A 106 4.40 8.27 8.27
N ASP A 107 5.58 7.92 8.75
CA ASP A 107 5.76 6.72 9.56
C ASP A 107 5.51 7.09 11.01
N PRO A 108 4.50 6.54 11.67
CA PRO A 108 4.15 6.92 13.03
C PRO A 108 4.95 6.19 14.11
N ILE A 109 5.99 5.46 13.72
CA ILE A 109 6.74 4.65 14.67
C ILE A 109 7.26 5.52 15.82
N GLY A 110 7.11 5.04 17.05
CA GLY A 110 7.54 5.79 18.22
C GLY A 110 6.57 6.89 18.65
N MET A 111 5.47 7.06 17.94
CA MET A 111 4.48 8.10 18.26
C MET A 111 3.26 7.49 18.95
N ASP A 112 2.27 8.30 19.25
CA ASP A 112 1.10 7.86 20.00
C ASP A 112 0.02 7.27 19.10
N LEU A 113 -1.07 6.81 19.70
CA LEU A 113 -2.16 6.19 18.96
C LEU A 113 -2.78 7.17 17.98
N ASP A 114 -2.91 8.45 18.35
CA ASP A 114 -3.48 9.44 17.43
C ASP A 114 -2.69 9.53 16.14
N ALA A 115 -1.35 9.45 16.21
CA ALA A 115 -0.52 9.47 15.02
C ALA A 115 -0.78 8.24 14.14
N TYR A 116 -0.96 7.07 14.76
CA TYR A 116 -1.28 5.85 14.02
C TYR A 116 -2.65 5.95 13.37
N GLU A 117 -3.61 6.56 14.04
CA GLU A 117 -4.94 6.74 13.46
C GLU A 117 -4.92 7.71 12.29
N ARG A 118 -4.14 8.79 12.40
CA ARG A 118 -3.98 9.75 11.30
C ARG A 118 -3.33 9.08 10.09
N THR A 119 -2.28 8.28 10.33
CA THR A 119 -1.60 7.55 9.28
C THR A 119 -2.56 6.55 8.62
N ARG A 120 -3.32 5.82 9.43
CA ARG A 120 -4.33 4.89 8.91
C ARG A 120 -5.31 5.61 7.98
N ASN A 121 -5.77 6.80 8.40
CA ASN A 121 -6.75 7.53 7.61
C ASN A 121 -6.18 8.02 6.28
N LEU A 122 -4.91 8.42 6.27
CA LEU A 122 -4.25 8.81 5.02
C LEU A 122 -4.13 7.62 4.05
N ILE A 123 -3.82 6.45 4.58
CA ILE A 123 -3.76 5.24 3.77
C ILE A 123 -5.15 4.87 3.27
N LYS A 124 -6.12 4.89 4.17
CA LYS A 124 -7.49 4.53 3.83
C LYS A 124 -8.04 5.42 2.71
N GLU A 125 -7.73 6.70 2.78
CA GLU A 125 -8.17 7.66 1.77
C GLU A 125 -7.66 7.30 0.38
N ALA A 126 -6.48 6.70 0.29
CA ALA A 126 -5.89 6.33 -0.99
C ALA A 126 -6.44 5.03 -1.57
N MET A 127 -7.06 4.19 -0.75
CA MET A 127 -7.39 2.83 -1.17
C MET A 127 -8.32 2.73 -2.37
N PRO A 128 -9.41 3.51 -2.48
CA PRO A 128 -10.26 3.40 -3.66
C PRO A 128 -9.51 3.68 -4.96
N SER A 129 -8.65 4.69 -4.95
CA SER A 129 -7.87 5.05 -6.14
C SER A 129 -6.84 3.98 -6.48
N VAL A 130 -6.18 3.42 -5.46
CA VAL A 130 -5.22 2.34 -5.65
C VAL A 130 -5.93 1.10 -6.20
N TRP A 131 -7.08 0.76 -5.64
CA TRP A 131 -7.84 -0.40 -6.09
C TRP A 131 -8.20 -0.26 -7.58
N ASN A 132 -8.74 0.89 -7.95
CA ASN A 132 -9.12 1.14 -9.34
C ASN A 132 -7.93 1.03 -10.27
N PHE A 133 -6.78 1.55 -9.86
CA PHE A 133 -5.58 1.47 -10.67
C PHE A 133 -5.14 0.02 -10.86
N VAL A 134 -5.12 -0.75 -9.78
CA VAL A 134 -4.63 -2.13 -9.84
C VAL A 134 -5.53 -3.02 -10.68
N ILE A 135 -6.84 -2.97 -10.45
CA ILE A 135 -7.73 -3.86 -11.19
C ILE A 135 -7.92 -3.44 -12.63
N GLY A 136 -7.72 -2.16 -12.92
CA GLY A 136 -7.89 -1.66 -14.29
C GLY A 136 -6.69 -1.85 -15.16
N GLN A 137 -5.55 -2.23 -14.56
CA GLN A 137 -4.35 -2.20 -15.30
C GLN A 137 -4.38 -3.06 -16.49
N PRO A 138 -4.35 -4.27 -16.53
CA PRO A 138 -4.18 -4.91 -17.76
C PRO A 138 -5.42 -4.82 -18.49
N GLY A 139 -6.24 -4.72 -18.60
CA GLY A 139 -7.29 -4.69 -19.48
C GLY A 139 -8.07 -3.50 -19.25
N ASP A 140 -7.49 -2.45 -19.38
CA ASP A 140 -8.09 -1.24 -19.13
C ASP A 140 -9.46 -1.07 -19.55
N ASP A 141 -9.90 -1.74 -20.53
CA ASP A 141 -11.23 -1.63 -20.99
C ASP A 141 -12.21 -2.19 -19.96
N LEU A 142 -11.75 -2.74 -18.90
CA LEU A 142 -12.62 -3.08 -17.81
C LEU A 142 -13.05 -1.86 -17.04
N ILE A 143 -12.42 -0.74 -17.21
CA ILE A 143 -12.73 0.46 -16.49
C ILE A 143 -13.75 1.23 -17.28
N PRO A 144 -14.90 1.52 -16.69
CA PRO A 144 -15.89 2.33 -17.41
C PRO A 144 -15.31 3.68 -17.71
N GLU A 145 -15.65 4.18 -18.83
CA GLU A 145 -15.12 5.40 -19.22
C GLU A 145 -15.38 6.47 -18.29
N ASP A 146 -16.46 6.39 -17.61
CA ASP A 146 -16.73 7.47 -16.72
C ASP A 146 -15.82 7.43 -15.57
N HIS A 147 -15.01 6.46 -15.46
CA HIS A 147 -14.25 6.48 -14.40
C HIS A 147 -12.92 6.67 -14.57
N GLU A 148 -12.57 7.08 -15.27
CA GLU A 148 -11.49 7.50 -15.44
C GLU A 148 -10.58 7.40 -14.60
N PRO A 149 -10.05 6.94 -14.62
CA PRO A 149 -9.20 6.67 -13.96
C PRO A 149 -8.37 7.15 -13.37
N ALA A 150 -8.47 7.24 -12.93
CA ALA A 150 -7.82 7.56 -12.20
C ALA A 150 -6.57 7.35 -12.46
N SER A 151 -6.41 7.32 -12.89
CA SER A 151 -5.31 7.20 -12.96
C SER A 151 -4.75 7.58 -13.49
#